data_15eeb0c4e914ac6e027e9db277613cab
#
_entry.id   15eeb0c4e914ac6e027e9db277613cab
#
_cell.length_a   1.000
_cell.length_b   1.000
_cell.length_c   1.000
_cell.angle_alpha   90.00
_cell.angle_beta   90.00
_cell.angle_gamma   90.00
#
_symmetry.space_group_name_H-M   'P 1'
#
loop_
_entity.id
_entity.type
_entity.pdbx_description
1 polymer ?
#
loop_
_entity_poly.entity_id
_entity_poly.type
_entity_poly.pdbx_seq_one_letter_code
_entity_poly.pdbx_strand_id
1 'polypeptide(L)'
;MVCAAVWLALAVVVLWPWPAIAKVQYHAVLPAATDAAISESYTPHRVYFDPAAPRRNQLLVFLPGTGGRNDGSPRAFSTTAAELGYHVIDLSYPNLISATVCWQQSDPACFENFRREIIEGRDTSPLIAVGRADSIENRLEKLLKMLNVREPERGWGQFLDPAGGVAWQKVALAGQSQGGGHAALIAREHRVARVLLFGAPKDYNPKLRKPATWYRSGSTPVERFFAFVHTRDRQGCNFPQQIEIYRAMGMAAERMSVDGAAPPYGNAHVLVTSYPGRPISSREAHVIGISNQVRDASGTPLFKPVWTYMLTAGE
;
A
#
# COMPACT_ATOMS: atom_id res chain seq x y z
N MET A 1 -8.26 84.14 -10.32
CA MET A 1 -7.67 83.15 -9.40
C MET A 1 -8.52 81.90 -9.48
N VAL A 2 -8.07 80.87 -10.17
CA VAL A 2 -8.79 79.61 -10.33
C VAL A 2 -8.03 78.53 -9.48
N CYS A 3 -8.66 78.13 -8.39
CA CYS A 3 -8.11 77.01 -7.53
C CYS A 3 -8.37 75.69 -8.26
N ALA A 4 -7.32 75.02 -8.69
CA ALA A 4 -7.38 73.64 -9.13
C ALA A 4 -7.32 72.68 -7.92
N ALA A 5 -8.38 71.89 -7.69
CA ALA A 5 -8.41 70.83 -6.69
C ALA A 5 -7.77 69.58 -7.27
N VAL A 6 -6.67 69.10 -6.65
CA VAL A 6 -5.99 67.84 -6.98
C VAL A 6 -6.64 66.71 -6.17
N TRP A 7 -7.31 65.79 -6.86
CA TRP A 7 -7.82 64.55 -6.26
C TRP A 7 -6.72 63.47 -6.27
N LEU A 8 -6.21 63.09 -5.09
CA LEU A 8 -5.37 61.93 -4.92
C LEU A 8 -6.26 60.69 -4.83
N ALA A 9 -6.19 59.84 -5.84
CA ALA A 9 -6.81 58.51 -5.79
C ALA A 9 -5.90 57.55 -5.00
N LEU A 10 -6.32 57.13 -3.80
CA LEU A 10 -5.68 56.05 -3.08
C LEU A 10 -6.07 54.70 -3.73
N ALA A 11 -5.12 54.04 -4.38
CA ALA A 11 -5.27 52.67 -4.84
C ALA A 11 -5.12 51.71 -3.66
N VAL A 12 -6.22 51.12 -3.20
CA VAL A 12 -6.21 50.03 -2.20
C VAL A 12 -5.79 48.77 -2.94
N VAL A 13 -4.53 48.32 -2.71
CA VAL A 13 -4.05 47.02 -3.17
C VAL A 13 -4.60 45.96 -2.20
N VAL A 14 -5.67 45.29 -2.62
CA VAL A 14 -6.18 44.11 -1.93
C VAL A 14 -5.23 42.96 -2.21
N LEU A 15 -4.32 42.66 -1.27
CA LEU A 15 -3.51 41.47 -1.31
C LEU A 15 -4.43 40.25 -1.00
N TRP A 16 -4.87 39.56 -2.04
CA TRP A 16 -5.52 38.27 -1.88
C TRP A 16 -4.48 37.31 -1.30
N PRO A 17 -4.73 36.67 -0.13
CA PRO A 17 -3.82 35.66 0.37
C PRO A 17 -3.77 34.53 -0.66
N TRP A 18 -2.61 34.28 -1.26
CA TRP A 18 -2.39 33.09 -2.07
C TRP A 18 -2.69 31.87 -1.18
N PRO A 19 -3.53 30.91 -1.64
CA PRO A 19 -3.76 29.71 -0.86
C PRO A 19 -2.40 29.04 -0.62
N ALA A 20 -1.99 28.92 0.63
CA ALA A 20 -0.83 28.09 0.97
C ALA A 20 -1.10 26.70 0.42
N ILE A 21 -0.23 26.20 -0.47
CA ILE A 21 -0.30 24.83 -0.97
C ILE A 21 -0.18 23.95 0.26
N ALA A 22 -1.31 23.40 0.72
CA ALA A 22 -1.33 22.52 1.88
C ALA A 22 -0.52 21.29 1.50
N LYS A 23 0.57 21.07 2.22
CA LYS A 23 1.45 19.93 2.01
C LYS A 23 0.86 18.72 2.72
N VAL A 24 0.99 17.54 2.12
CA VAL A 24 0.64 16.27 2.78
C VAL A 24 1.23 16.26 4.20
N GLN A 25 0.36 16.14 5.18
CA GLN A 25 0.73 15.99 6.58
C GLN A 25 0.98 14.52 6.87
N TYR A 26 2.03 14.21 7.62
CA TYR A 26 2.24 12.86 8.11
C TYR A 26 2.75 12.89 9.55
N HIS A 27 2.40 11.86 10.31
CA HIS A 27 2.92 11.64 11.63
C HIS A 27 3.08 10.16 11.94
N ALA A 28 3.86 9.85 12.97
CA ALA A 28 4.15 8.51 13.41
C ALA A 28 3.35 8.18 14.68
N VAL A 29 2.82 6.96 14.75
CA VAL A 29 2.09 6.44 15.91
C VAL A 29 2.70 5.12 16.34
N LEU A 30 3.22 5.03 17.55
CA LEU A 30 3.74 3.77 18.08
C LEU A 30 2.60 2.78 18.25
N PRO A 31 2.74 1.51 17.78
CA PRO A 31 1.70 0.50 17.92
C PRO A 31 1.20 0.35 19.38
N ALA A 32 2.10 0.25 20.35
CA ALA A 32 1.75 0.14 21.75
C ALA A 32 0.97 1.34 22.31
N ALA A 33 1.01 2.52 21.65
CA ALA A 33 0.17 3.65 22.02
C ALA A 33 -1.28 3.49 21.60
N THR A 34 -1.59 2.58 20.66
CA THR A 34 -2.95 2.29 20.21
C THR A 34 -3.63 1.21 21.05
N ASP A 35 -2.84 0.26 21.55
CA ASP A 35 -3.29 -0.83 22.41
C ASP A 35 -2.10 -1.32 23.24
N ALA A 36 -2.19 -1.25 24.58
CA ALA A 36 -1.14 -1.69 25.49
C ALA A 36 -0.83 -3.20 25.42
N ALA A 37 -1.74 -3.99 24.86
CA ALA A 37 -1.53 -5.42 24.64
C ALA A 37 -0.62 -5.72 23.42
N ILE A 38 -0.31 -4.72 22.57
CA ILE A 38 0.62 -4.89 21.46
C ILE A 38 2.05 -4.99 22.01
N SER A 39 2.67 -6.13 21.82
CA SER A 39 4.01 -6.43 22.32
C SER A 39 5.11 -6.16 21.29
N GLU A 40 4.81 -6.37 20.00
CA GLU A 40 5.74 -6.24 18.90
C GLU A 40 5.69 -4.84 18.28
N SER A 41 6.57 -3.93 18.72
CA SER A 41 6.53 -2.52 18.33
C SER A 41 7.86 -2.03 17.77
N TYR A 42 8.37 -2.68 16.71
CA TYR A 42 9.69 -2.36 16.15
C TYR A 42 9.75 -1.02 15.42
N THR A 43 8.65 -0.61 14.80
CA THR A 43 8.56 0.65 14.05
C THR A 43 7.18 1.26 14.19
N PRO A 44 7.04 2.60 14.10
CA PRO A 44 5.74 3.23 14.17
C PRO A 44 4.86 2.93 12.94
N HIS A 45 3.55 2.99 13.12
CA HIS A 45 2.65 3.26 12.00
C HIS A 45 2.92 4.66 11.47
N ARG A 46 2.68 4.88 10.16
CA ARG A 46 2.67 6.22 9.60
C ARG A 46 1.30 6.54 9.05
N VAL A 47 0.84 7.71 9.38
CA VAL A 47 -0.47 8.22 9.01
C VAL A 47 -0.28 9.44 8.12
N TYR A 48 -0.93 9.46 6.95
CA TYR A 48 -0.83 10.56 5.99
C TYR A 48 -2.22 11.10 5.69
N PHE A 49 -2.29 12.40 5.54
CA PHE A 49 -3.52 13.11 5.20
C PHE A 49 -3.19 14.40 4.46
N ASP A 50 -3.88 14.67 3.36
CA ASP A 50 -3.80 15.95 2.68
C ASP A 50 -5.12 16.72 2.89
N PRO A 51 -5.10 17.80 3.70
CA PRO A 51 -6.30 18.58 3.95
C PRO A 51 -6.79 19.37 2.72
N ALA A 52 -5.95 19.58 1.70
CA ALA A 52 -6.28 20.29 0.48
C ALA A 52 -6.80 19.39 -0.63
N ALA A 53 -6.54 18.09 -0.58
CA ALA A 53 -7.00 17.16 -1.60
C ALA A 53 -8.50 16.87 -1.46
N PRO A 54 -9.26 16.76 -2.58
CA PRO A 54 -10.64 16.29 -2.56
C PRO A 54 -10.72 14.89 -1.92
N ARG A 55 -11.55 14.72 -0.90
CA ARG A 55 -11.64 13.45 -0.17
C ARG A 55 -12.23 12.34 -1.03
N ARG A 56 -11.51 11.23 -1.16
CA ARG A 56 -12.00 10.01 -1.82
C ARG A 56 -12.92 9.19 -0.93
N ASN A 57 -12.92 9.43 0.38
CA ASN A 57 -13.61 8.59 1.36
C ASN A 57 -13.15 7.11 1.30
N GLN A 58 -11.91 6.90 0.96
CA GLN A 58 -11.23 5.60 0.96
C GLN A 58 -9.96 5.68 1.80
N LEU A 59 -9.69 4.60 2.52
CA LEU A 59 -8.46 4.38 3.27
C LEU A 59 -7.50 3.54 2.43
N LEU A 60 -6.27 4.00 2.21
CA LEU A 60 -5.19 3.16 1.72
C LEU A 60 -4.38 2.62 2.89
N VAL A 61 -4.29 1.30 3.00
CA VAL A 61 -3.39 0.62 3.95
C VAL A 61 -2.24 0.01 3.18
N PHE A 62 -1.01 0.46 3.47
CA PHE A 62 0.21 -0.11 2.90
C PHE A 62 0.85 -1.09 3.90
N LEU A 63 1.14 -2.30 3.43
CA LEU A 63 1.80 -3.36 4.18
C LEU A 63 3.23 -3.57 3.62
N PRO A 64 4.28 -3.30 4.41
CA PRO A 64 5.66 -3.50 3.98
C PRO A 64 6.01 -4.98 3.83
N GLY A 65 7.08 -5.28 3.08
CA GLY A 65 7.62 -6.63 2.96
C GLY A 65 8.39 -7.10 4.18
N THR A 66 8.96 -8.31 4.11
CA THR A 66 9.77 -8.91 5.19
C THR A 66 10.89 -7.98 5.64
N GLY A 67 10.98 -7.72 6.93
CA GLY A 67 11.96 -6.83 7.53
C GLY A 67 11.82 -5.36 7.13
N GLY A 68 10.76 -5.02 6.37
CA GLY A 68 10.47 -3.65 5.98
C GLY A 68 10.09 -2.81 7.19
N ARG A 69 10.81 -1.70 7.38
CA ARG A 69 10.63 -0.78 8.51
C ARG A 69 10.14 0.56 8.02
N ASN A 70 9.36 1.19 8.86
CA ASN A 70 9.01 2.58 8.69
C ASN A 70 10.12 3.44 9.35
N ASP A 71 11.12 3.87 8.58
CA ASP A 71 12.39 4.45 9.02
C ASP A 71 12.38 5.97 9.25
N GLY A 72 11.22 6.56 9.48
CA GLY A 72 11.11 7.99 9.76
C GLY A 72 10.86 8.86 8.52
N SER A 73 11.26 8.45 7.31
CA SER A 73 10.99 9.21 6.07
C SER A 73 9.61 8.89 5.50
N PRO A 74 8.85 9.85 4.96
CA PRO A 74 7.60 9.57 4.29
C PRO A 74 7.83 8.73 3.03
N ARG A 75 6.97 7.75 2.80
CA ARG A 75 6.99 6.93 1.59
C ARG A 75 6.38 7.73 0.43
N ALA A 76 7.11 7.85 -0.68
CA ALA A 76 6.64 8.61 -1.83
C ALA A 76 5.31 8.07 -2.42
N PHE A 77 5.12 6.75 -2.43
CA PHE A 77 3.85 6.12 -2.83
C PHE A 77 2.69 6.56 -1.91
N SER A 78 2.88 6.50 -0.59
CA SER A 78 1.86 6.88 0.40
C SER A 78 1.56 8.37 0.35
N THR A 79 2.58 9.21 0.12
CA THR A 79 2.40 10.65 -0.13
C THR A 79 1.58 10.89 -1.40
N THR A 80 1.90 10.17 -2.50
CA THR A 80 1.13 10.28 -3.75
C THR A 80 -0.34 9.89 -3.55
N ALA A 81 -0.61 8.84 -2.77
CA ALA A 81 -1.99 8.46 -2.48
C ALA A 81 -2.74 9.52 -1.64
N ALA A 82 -2.07 10.13 -0.67
CA ALA A 82 -2.66 11.22 0.11
C ALA A 82 -2.95 12.45 -0.77
N GLU A 83 -2.03 12.82 -1.68
CA GLU A 83 -2.25 13.87 -2.68
C GLU A 83 -3.47 13.60 -3.58
N LEU A 84 -3.80 12.33 -3.79
CA LEU A 84 -4.99 11.89 -4.53
C LEU A 84 -6.26 11.82 -3.67
N GLY A 85 -6.22 12.24 -2.40
CA GLY A 85 -7.36 12.33 -1.50
C GLY A 85 -7.66 11.07 -0.69
N TYR A 86 -6.78 10.05 -0.69
CA TYR A 86 -6.87 8.94 0.24
C TYR A 86 -6.49 9.37 1.67
N HIS A 87 -7.15 8.79 2.65
CA HIS A 87 -6.55 8.62 3.96
C HIS A 87 -5.54 7.50 3.86
N VAL A 88 -4.33 7.64 4.42
CA VAL A 88 -3.28 6.64 4.20
C VAL A 88 -2.65 6.20 5.52
N ILE A 89 -2.46 4.88 5.66
CA ILE A 89 -1.75 4.25 6.77
C ILE A 89 -0.68 3.31 6.21
N ASP A 90 0.59 3.58 6.52
CA ASP A 90 1.64 2.57 6.41
C ASP A 90 1.63 1.78 7.72
N LEU A 91 1.09 0.57 7.70
CA LEU A 91 0.87 -0.21 8.91
C LEU A 91 2.15 -0.98 9.31
N SER A 92 2.59 -0.80 10.54
CA SER A 92 3.61 -1.66 11.16
C SER A 92 2.95 -2.91 11.70
N TYR A 93 3.52 -4.08 11.39
CA TYR A 93 3.03 -5.39 11.84
C TYR A 93 4.21 -6.36 11.97
N PRO A 94 4.08 -7.52 12.64
CA PRO A 94 5.11 -8.54 12.72
C PRO A 94 5.47 -9.08 11.33
N ASN A 95 6.66 -8.73 10.82
CA ASN A 95 7.09 -9.09 9.46
C ASN A 95 8.54 -9.54 9.36
N LEU A 96 9.16 -9.92 10.48
CA LEU A 96 10.57 -10.32 10.49
C LEU A 96 10.81 -11.73 9.93
N ILE A 97 9.84 -12.62 10.08
CA ILE A 97 9.91 -13.98 9.52
C ILE A 97 9.30 -13.97 8.12
N SER A 98 10.04 -14.47 7.14
CA SER A 98 9.58 -14.56 5.76
C SER A 98 8.67 -15.77 5.54
N ALA A 99 7.62 -15.62 4.74
CA ALA A 99 6.78 -16.73 4.31
C ALA A 99 7.55 -17.84 3.55
N THR A 100 8.78 -17.58 3.11
CA THR A 100 9.67 -18.60 2.50
C THR A 100 10.02 -19.75 3.44
N VAL A 101 9.78 -19.63 4.75
CA VAL A 101 9.88 -20.75 5.68
C VAL A 101 8.98 -21.93 5.25
N CYS A 102 7.91 -21.66 4.51
CA CYS A 102 7.03 -22.68 3.93
C CYS A 102 7.65 -23.47 2.78
N TRP A 103 8.80 -23.06 2.21
CA TRP A 103 9.46 -23.84 1.15
C TRP A 103 9.91 -25.23 1.60
N GLN A 104 10.20 -25.36 2.88
CA GLN A 104 10.66 -26.62 3.47
C GLN A 104 9.50 -27.51 3.93
N GLN A 105 8.27 -27.00 3.91
CA GLN A 105 7.09 -27.71 4.37
C GLN A 105 6.45 -28.51 3.21
N SER A 106 5.89 -29.67 3.55
CA SER A 106 5.07 -30.47 2.63
C SER A 106 3.59 -30.13 2.68
N ASP A 107 3.16 -29.38 3.71
CA ASP A 107 1.78 -28.92 3.86
C ASP A 107 1.45 -27.87 2.78
N PRO A 108 0.49 -28.14 1.90
CA PRO A 108 0.07 -27.19 0.87
C PRO A 108 -0.63 -25.95 1.45
N ALA A 109 -1.14 -26.01 2.68
CA ALA A 109 -1.77 -24.90 3.38
C ALA A 109 -0.77 -24.00 4.13
N CYS A 110 0.52 -24.37 4.17
CA CYS A 110 1.52 -23.64 4.96
C CYS A 110 1.52 -22.15 4.73
N PHE A 111 1.53 -21.70 3.47
CA PHE A 111 1.51 -20.27 3.16
C PHE A 111 0.23 -19.58 3.63
N GLU A 112 -0.92 -20.20 3.44
CA GLU A 112 -2.21 -19.67 3.89
C GLU A 112 -2.24 -19.54 5.41
N ASN A 113 -1.88 -20.61 6.14
CA ASN A 113 -1.85 -20.65 7.60
C ASN A 113 -0.88 -19.62 8.18
N PHE A 114 0.34 -19.53 7.61
CA PHE A 114 1.32 -18.52 7.98
C PHE A 114 0.76 -17.08 7.85
N ARG A 115 0.08 -16.78 6.74
CA ARG A 115 -0.48 -15.44 6.53
C ARG A 115 -1.68 -15.17 7.42
N ARG A 116 -2.56 -16.17 7.63
CA ARG A 116 -3.72 -16.03 8.51
C ARG A 116 -3.31 -15.65 9.92
N GLU A 117 -2.27 -16.28 10.45
CA GLU A 117 -1.79 -15.97 11.79
C GLU A 117 -1.35 -14.51 11.90
N ILE A 118 -0.59 -13.99 10.94
CA ILE A 118 -0.17 -12.58 10.94
C ILE A 118 -1.36 -11.63 10.75
N ILE A 119 -2.35 -12.02 9.92
CA ILE A 119 -3.51 -11.17 9.64
C ILE A 119 -4.49 -11.15 10.82
N GLU A 120 -4.84 -12.33 11.34
CA GLU A 120 -5.94 -12.52 12.28
C GLU A 120 -5.48 -12.66 13.75
N GLY A 121 -4.24 -13.10 13.97
CA GLY A 121 -3.71 -13.40 15.30
C GLY A 121 -4.29 -14.66 15.90
N ARG A 122 -4.56 -15.67 15.06
CA ARG A 122 -4.98 -17.01 15.46
C ARG A 122 -3.81 -17.96 15.29
N ASP A 123 -3.64 -18.89 16.21
CA ASP A 123 -2.65 -19.96 16.14
C ASP A 123 -2.98 -20.94 15.02
N THR A 124 -2.49 -20.65 13.81
CA THR A 124 -2.74 -21.43 12.59
C THR A 124 -1.45 -21.99 11.97
N SER A 125 -0.28 -21.53 12.42
CA SER A 125 1.01 -21.91 11.85
C SER A 125 2.04 -22.24 12.94
N PRO A 126 2.65 -23.43 12.94
CA PRO A 126 3.71 -23.76 13.90
C PRO A 126 5.04 -23.04 13.62
N LEU A 127 5.10 -22.18 12.60
CA LEU A 127 6.33 -21.52 12.14
C LEU A 127 6.50 -20.10 12.67
N ILE A 128 5.46 -19.56 13.29
CA ILE A 128 5.42 -18.20 13.86
C ILE A 128 4.54 -18.20 15.12
N ALA A 129 4.58 -17.09 15.84
CA ALA A 129 3.68 -16.89 16.98
C ALA A 129 3.24 -15.42 16.97
N VAL A 130 2.06 -15.16 16.41
CA VAL A 130 1.47 -13.83 16.36
C VAL A 130 0.10 -13.86 17.01
N GLY A 131 -0.01 -13.29 18.21
CA GLY A 131 -1.27 -13.20 18.92
C GLY A 131 -2.20 -12.11 18.37
N ARG A 132 -3.47 -12.13 18.77
CA ARG A 132 -4.51 -11.21 18.29
C ARG A 132 -4.08 -9.76 18.42
N ALA A 133 -3.49 -9.35 19.56
CA ALA A 133 -3.05 -7.98 19.78
C ALA A 133 -2.08 -7.49 18.71
N ASP A 134 -1.16 -8.36 18.29
CA ASP A 134 -0.11 -8.03 17.31
C ASP A 134 -0.53 -8.21 15.85
N SER A 135 -1.72 -8.74 15.58
CA SER A 135 -2.22 -9.00 14.23
C SER A 135 -2.46 -7.73 13.40
N ILE A 136 -2.43 -7.87 12.07
CA ILE A 136 -2.73 -6.77 11.14
C ILE A 136 -4.11 -6.17 11.41
N GLU A 137 -5.12 -7.02 11.58
CA GLU A 137 -6.50 -6.56 11.81
C GLU A 137 -6.63 -5.75 13.10
N ASN A 138 -6.12 -6.27 14.23
CA ASN A 138 -6.21 -5.56 15.50
C ASN A 138 -5.46 -4.23 15.46
N ARG A 139 -4.25 -4.22 14.92
CA ARG A 139 -3.44 -3.00 14.80
C ARG A 139 -4.13 -1.92 13.97
N LEU A 140 -4.74 -2.31 12.85
CA LEU A 140 -5.49 -1.37 12.02
C LEU A 140 -6.73 -0.85 12.73
N GLU A 141 -7.50 -1.72 13.36
CA GLU A 141 -8.70 -1.37 14.12
C GLU A 141 -8.37 -0.39 15.26
N LYS A 142 -7.38 -0.72 16.09
CA LYS A 142 -6.98 0.10 17.23
C LYS A 142 -6.44 1.46 16.80
N LEU A 143 -5.64 1.50 15.72
CA LEU A 143 -5.15 2.75 15.17
C LEU A 143 -6.30 3.63 14.66
N LEU A 144 -7.26 3.07 13.91
CA LEU A 144 -8.42 3.82 13.43
C LEU A 144 -9.28 4.37 14.57
N LYS A 145 -9.51 3.58 15.64
CA LYS A 145 -10.23 4.05 16.85
C LYS A 145 -9.50 5.22 17.51
N MET A 146 -8.18 5.11 17.67
CA MET A 146 -7.37 6.20 18.23
C MET A 146 -7.46 7.47 17.37
N LEU A 147 -7.26 7.34 16.04
CA LEU A 147 -7.30 8.47 15.12
C LEU A 147 -8.67 9.14 15.10
N ASN A 148 -9.75 8.36 15.18
CA ASN A 148 -11.11 8.90 15.25
C ASN A 148 -11.34 9.76 16.50
N VAL A 149 -10.71 9.41 17.63
CA VAL A 149 -10.80 10.19 18.87
C VAL A 149 -9.89 11.41 18.86
N ARG A 150 -8.66 11.26 18.33
CA ARG A 150 -7.65 12.32 18.37
C ARG A 150 -7.81 13.36 17.27
N GLU A 151 -8.37 12.98 16.13
CA GLU A 151 -8.46 13.79 14.92
C GLU A 151 -9.88 13.68 14.31
N PRO A 152 -10.95 14.00 15.07
CA PRO A 152 -12.33 13.78 14.66
C PRO A 152 -12.69 14.54 13.37
N GLU A 153 -12.08 15.71 13.16
CA GLU A 153 -12.29 16.55 11.98
C GLU A 153 -11.78 15.92 10.67
N ARG A 154 -10.87 14.95 10.76
CA ARG A 154 -10.32 14.23 9.60
C ARG A 154 -11.21 13.10 9.13
N GLY A 155 -12.16 12.63 9.96
CA GLY A 155 -13.15 11.64 9.57
C GLY A 155 -12.63 10.20 9.50
N TRP A 156 -11.63 9.82 10.32
CA TRP A 156 -11.10 8.46 10.39
C TRP A 156 -12.15 7.42 10.78
N GLY A 157 -13.15 7.81 11.57
CA GLY A 157 -14.23 6.92 12.01
C GLY A 157 -15.08 6.32 10.89
N GLN A 158 -15.09 6.94 9.69
CA GLN A 158 -15.81 6.40 8.53
C GLN A 158 -15.25 5.05 8.04
N PHE A 159 -14.04 4.67 8.46
CA PHE A 159 -13.38 3.41 8.13
C PHE A 159 -13.57 2.32 9.18
N LEU A 160 -14.38 2.60 10.20
CA LEU A 160 -14.91 1.62 11.14
C LEU A 160 -16.34 1.24 10.74
N ASP A 161 -16.68 -0.03 10.92
CA ASP A 161 -18.04 -0.50 10.76
C ASP A 161 -18.88 -0.24 12.04
N PRO A 162 -20.20 -0.44 12.03
CA PRO A 162 -21.03 -0.23 13.20
C PRO A 162 -20.68 -1.09 14.43
N ALA A 163 -20.02 -2.24 14.24
CA ALA A 163 -19.53 -3.09 15.32
C ALA A 163 -18.17 -2.63 15.86
N GLY A 164 -17.55 -1.62 15.23
CA GLY A 164 -16.25 -1.08 15.59
C GLY A 164 -15.07 -1.83 14.98
N GLY A 165 -15.30 -2.74 14.05
CA GLY A 165 -14.30 -3.39 13.22
C GLY A 165 -13.92 -2.54 12.00
N VAL A 166 -13.05 -3.05 11.14
CA VAL A 166 -12.62 -2.35 9.92
C VAL A 166 -13.69 -2.43 8.84
N ALA A 167 -14.11 -1.29 8.30
CA ALA A 167 -15.04 -1.20 7.16
C ALA A 167 -14.31 -1.53 5.85
N TRP A 168 -13.98 -2.81 5.62
CA TRP A 168 -13.12 -3.29 4.54
C TRP A 168 -13.53 -2.81 3.14
N GLN A 169 -14.81 -2.64 2.86
CA GLN A 169 -15.30 -2.13 1.57
C GLN A 169 -14.83 -0.70 1.25
N LYS A 170 -14.38 0.05 2.24
CA LYS A 170 -13.79 1.39 2.08
C LYS A 170 -12.26 1.37 2.08
N VAL A 171 -11.64 0.20 2.20
CA VAL A 171 -10.19 0.04 2.28
C VAL A 171 -9.61 -0.35 0.93
N ALA A 172 -8.66 0.40 0.45
CA ALA A 172 -7.71 -0.02 -0.58
C ALA A 172 -6.49 -0.63 0.12
N LEU A 173 -6.07 -1.81 -0.31
CA LEU A 173 -4.90 -2.49 0.22
C LEU A 173 -3.73 -2.36 -0.74
N ALA A 174 -2.57 -1.98 -0.25
CA ALA A 174 -1.33 -2.01 -1.00
C ALA A 174 -0.28 -2.80 -0.24
N GLY A 175 0.59 -3.52 -0.94
CA GLY A 175 1.66 -4.21 -0.24
C GLY A 175 2.82 -4.58 -1.15
N GLN A 176 4.01 -4.58 -0.55
CA GLN A 176 5.24 -4.98 -1.22
C GLN A 176 5.64 -6.38 -0.72
N SER A 177 6.03 -7.30 -1.64
CA SER A 177 6.56 -8.61 -1.26
C SER A 177 5.59 -9.37 -0.32
N GLN A 178 6.05 -9.73 0.88
CA GLN A 178 5.24 -10.39 1.91
C GLN A 178 3.96 -9.62 2.24
N GLY A 179 4.06 -8.29 2.38
CA GLY A 179 2.91 -7.43 2.65
C GLY A 179 1.87 -7.47 1.53
N GLY A 180 2.29 -7.60 0.27
CA GLY A 180 1.36 -7.81 -0.85
C GLY A 180 0.65 -9.16 -0.80
N GLY A 181 1.30 -10.20 -0.27
CA GLY A 181 0.65 -11.47 -0.01
C GLY A 181 -0.41 -11.38 1.09
N HIS A 182 -0.16 -10.63 2.17
CA HIS A 182 -1.18 -10.36 3.19
C HIS A 182 -2.34 -9.54 2.60
N ALA A 183 -2.05 -8.49 1.83
CA ALA A 183 -3.08 -7.69 1.16
C ALA A 183 -3.97 -8.54 0.24
N ALA A 184 -3.39 -9.46 -0.53
CA ALA A 184 -4.13 -10.35 -1.41
C ALA A 184 -5.00 -11.35 -0.64
N LEU A 185 -4.51 -11.90 0.48
CA LEU A 185 -5.29 -12.83 1.31
C LEU A 185 -6.44 -12.10 2.03
N ILE A 186 -6.20 -10.92 2.59
CA ILE A 186 -7.26 -10.09 3.18
C ILE A 186 -8.35 -9.79 2.12
N ALA A 187 -7.95 -9.42 0.91
CA ALA A 187 -8.90 -9.14 -0.18
C ALA A 187 -9.66 -10.39 -0.67
N ARG A 188 -9.12 -11.59 -0.48
CA ARG A 188 -9.85 -12.83 -0.71
C ARG A 188 -10.94 -13.04 0.33
N GLU A 189 -10.67 -12.75 1.59
CA GLU A 189 -11.62 -12.95 2.69
C GLU A 189 -12.66 -11.80 2.79
N HIS A 190 -12.24 -10.58 2.51
CA HIS A 190 -13.05 -9.38 2.61
C HIS A 190 -13.19 -8.69 1.25
N ARG A 191 -14.37 -8.13 0.98
CA ARG A 191 -14.56 -7.24 -0.16
C ARG A 191 -13.90 -5.90 0.12
N VAL A 192 -12.79 -5.60 -0.57
CA VAL A 192 -12.07 -4.32 -0.44
C VAL A 192 -12.27 -3.43 -1.67
N ALA A 193 -11.96 -2.14 -1.53
CA ALA A 193 -12.10 -1.17 -2.60
C ALA A 193 -11.12 -1.42 -3.75
N ARG A 194 -9.86 -1.77 -3.43
CA ARG A 194 -8.77 -1.95 -4.42
C ARG A 194 -7.61 -2.73 -3.81
N VAL A 195 -6.80 -3.38 -4.66
CA VAL A 195 -5.59 -4.11 -4.24
C VAL A 195 -4.43 -3.76 -5.16
N LEU A 196 -3.32 -3.29 -4.57
CA LEU A 196 -2.11 -2.89 -5.30
C LEU A 196 -0.91 -3.74 -4.83
N LEU A 197 -0.34 -4.51 -5.74
CA LEU A 197 0.67 -5.54 -5.46
C LEU A 197 2.02 -5.14 -6.06
N PHE A 198 3.01 -4.85 -5.23
CA PHE A 198 4.36 -4.47 -5.65
C PHE A 198 5.33 -5.64 -5.47
N GLY A 199 5.76 -6.26 -6.57
CA GLY A 199 6.58 -7.47 -6.54
C GLY A 199 5.95 -8.56 -5.67
N ALA A 200 4.65 -8.77 -5.77
CA ALA A 200 3.84 -9.60 -4.86
C ALA A 200 2.60 -10.16 -5.58
N PRO A 201 1.93 -11.20 -5.01
CA PRO A 201 2.40 -12.07 -3.92
C PRO A 201 3.49 -13.04 -4.37
N LYS A 202 4.16 -13.74 -3.43
CA LYS A 202 5.36 -14.55 -3.72
C LYS A 202 5.27 -16.02 -3.28
N ASP A 203 4.06 -16.51 -2.95
CA ASP A 203 3.88 -17.87 -2.44
C ASP A 203 3.88 -18.88 -3.58
N TYR A 204 5.06 -19.28 -3.98
CA TYR A 204 5.32 -20.36 -4.92
C TYR A 204 6.04 -21.49 -4.21
N ASN A 205 5.48 -22.68 -4.25
CA ASN A 205 6.10 -23.83 -3.62
C ASN A 205 7.16 -24.43 -4.57
N PRO A 206 8.47 -24.37 -4.26
CA PRO A 206 9.51 -24.84 -5.14
C PRO A 206 9.55 -26.38 -5.26
N LYS A 207 9.11 -27.12 -4.23
CA LYS A 207 9.05 -28.58 -4.24
C LYS A 207 7.91 -29.08 -5.12
N LEU A 208 6.74 -28.46 -5.01
CA LEU A 208 5.56 -28.80 -5.79
C LEU A 208 5.56 -28.11 -7.17
N ARG A 209 6.47 -27.17 -7.39
CA ARG A 209 6.62 -26.37 -8.62
C ARG A 209 5.31 -25.71 -9.06
N LYS A 210 4.56 -25.15 -8.10
CA LYS A 210 3.27 -24.50 -8.35
C LYS A 210 2.99 -23.37 -7.36
N PRO A 211 2.12 -22.43 -7.73
CA PRO A 211 1.59 -21.43 -6.79
C PRO A 211 0.91 -22.10 -5.59
N ALA A 212 0.88 -21.38 -4.46
CA ALA A 212 0.15 -21.81 -3.28
C ALA A 212 -1.35 -22.00 -3.59
N THR A 213 -1.97 -22.94 -2.87
CA THR A 213 -3.36 -23.36 -3.12
C THR A 213 -4.42 -22.33 -2.74
N TRP A 214 -4.04 -21.33 -1.94
CA TRP A 214 -4.96 -20.29 -1.51
C TRP A 214 -5.25 -19.24 -2.60
N TYR A 215 -4.47 -19.18 -3.67
CA TYR A 215 -4.74 -18.30 -4.80
C TYR A 215 -5.97 -18.79 -5.58
N ARG A 216 -7.07 -18.14 -5.35
CA ARG A 216 -8.37 -18.40 -6.00
C ARG A 216 -9.27 -17.19 -5.87
N SER A 217 -10.39 -17.18 -6.57
CA SER A 217 -11.43 -16.15 -6.42
C SER A 217 -11.90 -16.01 -4.97
N GLY A 218 -12.25 -14.81 -4.58
CA GLY A 218 -12.70 -14.50 -3.24
C GLY A 218 -13.70 -13.34 -3.21
N SER A 219 -13.79 -12.67 -2.09
CA SER A 219 -14.79 -11.60 -1.85
C SER A 219 -14.55 -10.36 -2.72
N THR A 220 -13.29 -10.06 -3.06
CA THR A 220 -12.94 -8.92 -3.92
C THR A 220 -12.82 -9.37 -5.38
N PRO A 221 -13.57 -8.77 -6.32
CA PRO A 221 -13.46 -9.03 -7.75
C PRO A 221 -12.04 -8.77 -8.28
N VAL A 222 -11.59 -9.60 -9.21
CA VAL A 222 -10.22 -9.56 -9.75
C VAL A 222 -9.91 -8.23 -10.48
N GLU A 223 -10.91 -7.56 -11.02
CA GLU A 223 -10.81 -6.26 -11.69
C GLU A 223 -10.36 -5.14 -10.75
N ARG A 224 -10.37 -5.38 -9.43
CA ARG A 224 -9.84 -4.46 -8.43
C ARG A 224 -8.37 -4.67 -8.09
N PHE A 225 -7.74 -5.71 -8.66
CA PHE A 225 -6.34 -6.01 -8.41
C PHE A 225 -5.46 -5.40 -9.50
N PHE A 226 -4.40 -4.72 -9.05
CA PHE A 226 -3.34 -4.19 -9.89
C PHE A 226 -2.00 -4.70 -9.37
N ALA A 227 -1.12 -5.07 -10.28
CA ALA A 227 0.21 -5.57 -9.94
C ALA A 227 1.29 -4.80 -10.70
N PHE A 228 2.40 -4.50 -10.01
CA PHE A 228 3.58 -3.92 -10.63
C PHE A 228 4.83 -4.71 -10.22
N VAL A 229 5.54 -5.26 -11.19
CA VAL A 229 6.67 -6.16 -10.95
C VAL A 229 7.82 -5.91 -11.93
N HIS A 230 9.05 -6.09 -11.45
CA HIS A 230 10.22 -6.03 -12.29
C HIS A 230 10.53 -7.40 -12.94
N THR A 231 10.90 -7.42 -14.24
CA THR A 231 11.16 -8.66 -14.99
C THR A 231 12.34 -9.49 -14.46
N ARG A 232 13.25 -8.87 -13.69
CA ARG A 232 14.42 -9.54 -13.07
C ARG A 232 14.23 -9.84 -11.58
N ASP A 233 13.03 -9.62 -11.03
CA ASP A 233 12.73 -9.96 -9.65
C ASP A 233 12.78 -11.49 -9.45
N ARG A 234 13.59 -11.94 -8.48
CA ARG A 234 13.75 -13.36 -8.11
C ARG A 234 13.62 -13.59 -6.59
N GLN A 235 13.16 -12.57 -5.86
CA GLN A 235 12.94 -12.71 -4.41
C GLN A 235 11.67 -13.51 -4.18
N GLY A 236 11.77 -14.62 -3.44
CA GLY A 236 10.63 -15.51 -3.17
C GLY A 236 10.23 -16.39 -4.35
N CYS A 237 10.04 -15.85 -5.53
CA CYS A 237 9.84 -16.57 -6.80
C CYS A 237 10.39 -15.73 -7.96
N ASN A 238 10.69 -16.36 -9.09
CA ASN A 238 11.15 -15.65 -10.30
C ASN A 238 9.96 -15.05 -11.08
N PHE A 239 10.26 -14.24 -12.09
CA PHE A 239 9.24 -13.56 -12.88
C PHE A 239 8.25 -14.50 -13.58
N PRO A 240 8.64 -15.60 -14.26
CA PRO A 240 7.69 -16.57 -14.80
C PRO A 240 6.75 -17.16 -13.74
N GLN A 241 7.28 -17.55 -12.58
CA GLN A 241 6.48 -18.05 -11.45
C GLN A 241 5.53 -16.98 -10.89
N GLN A 242 5.97 -15.71 -10.88
CA GLN A 242 5.09 -14.60 -10.50
C GLN A 242 3.89 -14.49 -11.46
N ILE A 243 4.09 -14.69 -12.74
CA ILE A 243 2.99 -14.69 -13.72
C ILE A 243 2.06 -15.89 -13.53
N GLU A 244 2.58 -17.06 -13.15
CA GLU A 244 1.74 -18.19 -12.76
C GLU A 244 0.86 -17.88 -11.55
N ILE A 245 1.41 -17.18 -10.57
CA ILE A 245 0.64 -16.71 -9.39
C ILE A 245 -0.49 -15.78 -9.84
N TYR A 246 -0.23 -14.78 -10.68
CA TYR A 246 -1.28 -13.87 -11.17
C TYR A 246 -2.39 -14.60 -11.92
N ARG A 247 -2.04 -15.59 -12.76
CA ARG A 247 -3.04 -16.47 -13.40
C ARG A 247 -3.86 -17.26 -12.39
N ALA A 248 -3.21 -17.81 -11.35
CA ALA A 248 -3.90 -18.55 -10.30
C ALA A 248 -4.86 -17.66 -9.49
N MET A 249 -4.58 -16.35 -9.39
CA MET A 249 -5.47 -15.35 -8.81
C MET A 249 -6.61 -14.91 -9.75
N GLY A 250 -6.62 -15.38 -11.01
CA GLY A 250 -7.59 -14.97 -12.03
C GLY A 250 -7.25 -13.63 -12.71
N MET A 251 -6.08 -13.05 -12.46
CA MET A 251 -5.66 -11.83 -13.15
C MET A 251 -5.35 -12.13 -14.62
N ALA A 252 -5.65 -11.17 -15.51
CA ALA A 252 -5.37 -11.31 -16.94
C ALA A 252 -3.91 -11.66 -17.21
N ALA A 253 -3.69 -12.53 -18.22
CA ALA A 253 -2.33 -12.91 -18.62
C ALA A 253 -1.57 -11.77 -19.32
N GLU A 254 -2.29 -10.76 -19.79
CA GLU A 254 -1.73 -9.60 -20.47
C GLU A 254 -0.91 -8.74 -19.51
N ARG A 255 0.26 -8.37 -19.99
CA ARG A 255 1.23 -7.56 -19.25
C ARG A 255 1.58 -6.35 -20.08
N MET A 256 1.60 -5.19 -19.46
CA MET A 256 2.02 -3.95 -20.12
C MET A 256 3.33 -3.44 -19.52
N SER A 257 4.33 -3.25 -20.38
CA SER A 257 5.54 -2.55 -19.96
C SER A 257 5.24 -1.08 -19.75
N VAL A 258 5.72 -0.54 -18.63
CA VAL A 258 5.62 0.89 -18.35
C VAL A 258 6.85 1.65 -18.85
N ASP A 259 7.90 0.94 -19.28
CA ASP A 259 9.14 1.52 -19.75
C ASP A 259 8.89 2.26 -21.07
N GLY A 260 9.00 3.61 -21.06
CA GLY A 260 8.72 4.46 -22.22
C GLY A 260 7.23 4.63 -22.56
N ALA A 261 6.31 4.06 -21.75
CA ALA A 261 4.87 4.19 -21.95
C ALA A 261 4.26 5.21 -20.97
N ALA A 262 3.12 5.78 -21.38
CA ALA A 262 2.32 6.68 -20.55
C ALA A 262 0.99 6.00 -20.12
N PRO A 263 0.38 6.44 -18.99
CA PRO A 263 -0.96 6.02 -18.64
C PRO A 263 -1.96 6.29 -19.78
N PRO A 264 -2.99 5.48 -19.94
CA PRO A 264 -3.49 4.43 -19.05
C PRO A 264 -2.90 3.04 -19.27
N TYR A 265 -1.73 2.86 -19.85
CA TYR A 265 -1.02 1.58 -20.01
C TYR A 265 -1.90 0.48 -20.63
N GLY A 266 -2.73 0.84 -21.63
CA GLY A 266 -3.69 -0.10 -22.25
C GLY A 266 -4.76 -0.63 -21.31
N ASN A 267 -5.01 0.04 -20.17
CA ASN A 267 -5.88 -0.40 -19.08
C ASN A 267 -5.45 -1.76 -18.45
N ALA A 268 -4.15 -2.09 -18.55
CA ALA A 268 -3.62 -3.34 -18.02
C ALA A 268 -3.60 -3.36 -16.49
N HIS A 269 -3.92 -4.51 -15.92
CA HIS A 269 -3.88 -4.77 -14.48
C HIS A 269 -2.53 -5.34 -14.02
N VAL A 270 -1.73 -5.89 -14.95
CA VAL A 270 -0.38 -6.37 -14.67
C VAL A 270 0.62 -5.49 -15.41
N LEU A 271 1.32 -4.66 -14.64
CA LEU A 271 2.33 -3.73 -15.13
C LEU A 271 3.72 -4.30 -14.87
N VAL A 272 4.63 -4.11 -15.82
CA VAL A 272 6.00 -4.62 -15.73
C VAL A 272 7.01 -3.53 -16.07
N THR A 273 8.21 -3.64 -15.46
CA THR A 273 9.36 -2.80 -15.82
C THR A 273 10.63 -3.62 -15.94
N SER A 274 11.53 -3.18 -16.77
CA SER A 274 12.92 -3.66 -16.86
C SER A 274 13.94 -2.58 -16.46
N TYR A 275 13.46 -1.42 -15.99
CA TYR A 275 14.29 -0.28 -15.58
C TYR A 275 15.34 -0.71 -14.55
N PRO A 276 16.58 -0.24 -14.65
CA PRO A 276 17.09 0.82 -15.51
C PRO A 276 17.69 0.33 -16.85
N GLY A 277 17.28 -0.81 -17.39
CA GLY A 277 17.80 -1.36 -18.65
C GLY A 277 19.21 -1.97 -18.58
N ARG A 278 19.90 -1.82 -17.44
CA ARG A 278 21.21 -2.42 -17.12
C ARG A 278 21.05 -3.57 -16.12
N PRO A 279 22.04 -4.43 -15.92
CA PRO A 279 22.03 -5.41 -14.86
C PRO A 279 21.89 -4.75 -13.47
N ILE A 280 20.96 -5.27 -12.67
CA ILE A 280 20.76 -4.92 -11.27
C ILE A 280 20.61 -6.19 -10.44
N SER A 281 20.83 -6.11 -9.14
CA SER A 281 20.61 -7.24 -8.25
C SER A 281 19.13 -7.62 -8.18
N SER A 282 18.84 -8.89 -7.87
CA SER A 282 17.46 -9.34 -7.65
C SER A 282 16.77 -8.58 -6.52
N ARG A 283 17.52 -8.20 -5.47
CA ARG A 283 17.00 -7.39 -4.36
C ARG A 283 16.61 -5.99 -4.83
N GLU A 284 17.43 -5.34 -5.63
CA GLU A 284 17.12 -4.03 -6.21
C GLU A 284 15.89 -4.12 -7.11
N ALA A 285 15.84 -5.11 -8.01
CA ALA A 285 14.68 -5.37 -8.86
C ALA A 285 13.39 -5.60 -8.07
N HIS A 286 13.49 -6.23 -6.90
CA HIS A 286 12.35 -6.54 -6.04
C HIS A 286 11.70 -5.30 -5.39
N VAL A 287 12.50 -4.28 -5.10
CA VAL A 287 12.01 -3.09 -4.38
C VAL A 287 11.86 -1.86 -5.27
N ILE A 288 12.39 -1.89 -6.50
CA ILE A 288 12.53 -0.70 -7.33
C ILE A 288 11.18 -0.02 -7.65
N GLY A 289 10.12 -0.82 -7.84
CA GLY A 289 8.79 -0.34 -8.18
C GLY A 289 8.10 0.50 -7.09
N ILE A 290 8.63 0.47 -5.85
CA ILE A 290 8.09 1.21 -4.69
C ILE A 290 9.16 2.07 -4.03
N SER A 291 10.35 2.17 -4.62
CA SER A 291 11.50 2.86 -4.04
C SER A 291 11.34 4.37 -4.08
N ASN A 292 11.63 5.03 -2.95
CA ASN A 292 11.73 6.49 -2.87
C ASN A 292 12.95 7.06 -3.63
N GLN A 293 13.95 6.21 -3.92
CA GLN A 293 15.26 6.64 -4.45
C GLN A 293 15.28 6.72 -5.98
N VAL A 294 14.35 6.03 -6.65
CA VAL A 294 14.27 6.03 -8.12
C VAL A 294 13.50 7.26 -8.57
N ARG A 295 14.22 8.22 -9.14
CA ARG A 295 13.69 9.52 -9.54
C ARG A 295 14.04 9.84 -10.98
N ASP A 296 13.22 10.64 -11.63
CA ASP A 296 13.49 11.26 -12.93
C ASP A 296 14.43 12.48 -12.79
N ALA A 297 14.73 13.12 -13.91
CA ALA A 297 15.62 14.28 -13.95
C ALA A 297 15.07 15.51 -13.20
N SER A 298 13.75 15.58 -12.95
CA SER A 298 13.11 16.64 -12.17
C SER A 298 13.15 16.38 -10.66
N GLY A 299 13.63 15.20 -10.24
CA GLY A 299 13.59 14.75 -8.85
C GLY A 299 12.25 14.16 -8.43
N THR A 300 11.31 13.98 -9.36
CA THR A 300 10.02 13.31 -9.11
C THR A 300 10.22 11.78 -9.07
N PRO A 301 9.52 11.03 -8.20
CA PRO A 301 9.59 9.58 -8.23
C PRO A 301 9.22 9.04 -9.63
N LEU A 302 10.12 8.29 -10.24
CA LEU A 302 10.00 7.81 -11.63
C LEU A 302 8.68 7.05 -11.86
N PHE A 303 8.24 6.26 -10.88
CA PHE A 303 7.03 5.45 -10.99
C PHE A 303 5.78 6.12 -10.42
N LYS A 304 5.81 7.43 -10.12
CA LYS A 304 4.62 8.18 -9.69
C LYS A 304 3.45 8.06 -10.69
N PRO A 305 3.66 8.13 -12.02
CA PRO A 305 2.57 7.90 -12.99
C PRO A 305 1.96 6.49 -12.90
N VAL A 306 2.79 5.47 -12.67
CA VAL A 306 2.33 4.08 -12.47
C VAL A 306 1.50 3.97 -11.20
N TRP A 307 1.96 4.52 -10.10
CA TRP A 307 1.23 4.52 -8.83
C TRP A 307 -0.10 5.24 -8.94
N THR A 308 -0.11 6.43 -9.59
CA THR A 308 -1.32 7.19 -9.84
C THR A 308 -2.32 6.37 -10.64
N TYR A 309 -1.90 5.74 -11.74
CA TYR A 309 -2.75 4.85 -12.52
C TYR A 309 -3.31 3.70 -11.68
N MET A 310 -2.45 2.96 -10.95
CA MET A 310 -2.91 1.86 -10.09
C MET A 310 -3.89 2.31 -9.01
N LEU A 311 -3.77 3.55 -8.51
CA LEU A 311 -4.64 4.12 -7.49
C LEU A 311 -5.99 4.62 -8.06
N THR A 312 -6.08 4.98 -9.35
CA THR A 312 -7.23 5.70 -9.92
C THR A 312 -7.88 5.03 -11.12
N ALA A 313 -7.26 4.01 -11.74
CA ALA A 313 -7.82 3.35 -12.92
C ALA A 313 -9.21 2.75 -12.64
N GLY A 314 -10.12 2.92 -13.61
CA GLY A 314 -11.50 2.41 -13.51
C GLY A 314 -12.43 3.20 -12.62
N GLU A 315 -12.09 4.45 -12.29
CA GLU A 315 -12.96 5.41 -11.59
C GLU A 315 -13.59 6.40 -12.55
#